data_4cea792ac46a5acd83a4fcf47b6c6617
#
_entry.id   4cea792ac46a5acd83a4fcf47b6c6617
#
_cell.length_a   1.000
_cell.length_b   1.000
_cell.length_c   1.000
_cell.angle_alpha   90.00
_cell.angle_beta   90.00
_cell.angle_gamma   90.00
#
_symmetry.space_group_name_H-M   'P 1'
#
loop_
_entity.id
_entity.type
_entity.pdbx_description
1 polymer ?
#
loop_
_entity_poly.entity_id
_entity_poly.type
_entity_poly.pdbx_seq_one_letter_code
_entity_poly.pdbx_strand_id
1 'polypeptide(L)'
;TTEVWGSSDKLKHYVNKYHPDYVFVCLGANELFVRDIITKRSRYVDNMLNQIGNIPYVWIGPPNWKKDTGINRLIASKAKPGCFFLSDGMKFDRSKDGAHPTRKSSALWMDSVARWVVLHSAHPIRLKTPMPGNAKANRVEVLQPKR
;
A
#
# COMPACT_ATOMS: atom_id res chain seq x y z
N THR A 1 2.92 -10.06 -0.40
CA THR A 1 3.94 -9.61 0.56
C THR A 1 5.02 -8.78 -0.11
N THR A 2 5.76 -7.99 0.65
CA THR A 2 6.92 -7.23 0.15
C THR A 2 7.99 -8.15 -0.41
N GLU A 3 8.20 -9.32 0.21
CA GLU A 3 9.13 -10.34 -0.29
C GLU A 3 8.78 -10.80 -1.70
N VAL A 4 7.51 -11.10 -1.95
CA VAL A 4 7.06 -11.62 -3.24
C VAL A 4 7.26 -10.58 -4.35
N TRP A 5 6.92 -9.32 -4.10
CA TRP A 5 7.07 -8.24 -5.07
C TRP A 5 8.51 -7.73 -5.18
N GLY A 6 9.22 -7.65 -4.05
CA GLY A 6 10.58 -7.15 -4.01
C GLY A 6 11.65 -8.19 -4.42
N SER A 7 11.29 -9.46 -4.62
CA SER A 7 12.23 -10.50 -5.08
C SER A 7 12.32 -10.64 -6.59
N SER A 8 11.56 -9.83 -7.36
CA SER A 8 11.53 -9.89 -8.83
C SER A 8 11.41 -8.50 -9.44
N ASP A 9 11.64 -8.37 -10.73
CA ASP A 9 11.49 -7.13 -11.50
C ASP A 9 10.06 -6.94 -12.07
N LYS A 10 9.09 -7.66 -11.55
CA LYS A 10 7.72 -7.61 -12.07
C LYS A 10 7.05 -6.26 -11.87
N LEU A 11 7.33 -5.57 -10.76
CA LEU A 11 6.82 -4.23 -10.54
C LEU A 11 7.35 -3.26 -11.62
N LYS A 12 8.65 -3.29 -11.90
CA LYS A 12 9.29 -2.52 -12.98
C LYS A 12 8.71 -2.86 -14.35
N HIS A 13 8.46 -4.15 -14.61
CA HIS A 13 7.78 -4.57 -15.83
C HIS A 13 6.41 -3.89 -15.99
N TYR A 14 5.59 -3.87 -14.94
CA TYR A 14 4.27 -3.22 -14.99
C TYR A 14 4.36 -1.71 -15.06
N VAL A 15 5.30 -1.10 -14.35
CA VAL A 15 5.58 0.34 -14.47
C VAL A 15 5.92 0.69 -15.91
N ASN A 16 6.81 -0.06 -16.55
CA ASN A 16 7.19 0.15 -17.96
C ASN A 16 6.06 -0.14 -18.95
N LYS A 17 5.19 -1.08 -18.63
CA LYS A 17 4.05 -1.44 -19.50
C LYS A 17 2.93 -0.42 -19.48
N TYR A 18 2.65 0.15 -18.30
CA TYR A 18 1.46 1.00 -18.10
C TYR A 18 1.76 2.48 -17.96
N HIS A 19 3.03 2.84 -17.76
CA HIS A 19 3.47 4.24 -17.56
C HIS A 19 2.58 5.01 -16.58
N PRO A 20 2.41 4.53 -15.33
CA PRO A 20 1.53 5.18 -14.38
C PRO A 20 2.06 6.55 -13.98
N ASP A 21 1.17 7.54 -13.87
CA ASP A 21 1.49 8.86 -13.33
C ASP A 21 1.57 8.87 -11.80
N TYR A 22 0.99 7.86 -11.15
CA TYR A 22 0.96 7.72 -9.70
C TYR A 22 0.83 6.25 -9.28
N VAL A 23 1.52 5.86 -8.21
CA VAL A 23 1.48 4.49 -7.68
C VAL A 23 0.99 4.48 -6.24
N PHE A 24 -0.07 3.73 -5.97
CA PHE A 24 -0.47 3.37 -4.62
C PHE A 24 -0.02 1.94 -4.29
N VAL A 25 0.78 1.81 -3.23
CA VAL A 25 1.21 0.50 -2.72
C VAL A 25 0.42 0.20 -1.44
N CYS A 26 -0.30 -0.92 -1.40
CA CYS A 26 -1.01 -1.37 -0.21
C CYS A 26 -0.54 -2.79 0.15
N LEU A 27 0.59 -2.87 0.85
CA LEU A 27 1.22 -4.12 1.26
C LEU A 27 1.73 -4.04 2.70
N GLY A 28 1.86 -5.19 3.36
CA GLY A 28 2.39 -5.33 4.72
C GLY A 28 1.47 -6.12 5.67
N ALA A 29 0.16 -6.23 5.38
CA ALA A 29 -0.80 -6.89 6.28
C ALA A 29 -0.45 -8.35 6.59
N ASN A 30 0.14 -9.07 5.64
CA ASN A 30 0.59 -10.45 5.80
C ASN A 30 2.01 -10.57 6.40
N GLU A 31 2.56 -9.47 6.87
CA GLU A 31 3.92 -9.39 7.42
C GLU A 31 3.95 -8.82 8.84
N LEU A 32 2.78 -8.50 9.41
CA LEU A 32 2.64 -7.95 10.76
C LEU A 32 3.27 -8.82 11.86
N PHE A 33 3.38 -10.13 11.62
CA PHE A 33 3.86 -11.13 12.58
C PHE A 33 5.26 -11.71 12.24
N VAL A 34 5.92 -11.19 11.22
CA VAL A 34 7.25 -11.67 10.83
C VAL A 34 8.28 -11.18 11.84
N ARG A 35 8.96 -12.11 12.51
CA ARG A 35 10.08 -11.80 13.42
C ARG A 35 11.27 -11.28 12.62
N ASP A 36 12.05 -10.39 13.23
CA ASP A 36 13.24 -9.78 12.62
C ASP A 36 12.94 -9.13 11.25
N ILE A 37 11.81 -8.45 11.20
CA ILE A 37 11.22 -7.91 9.97
C ILE A 37 12.22 -7.04 9.19
N ILE A 38 13.04 -6.26 9.89
CA ILE A 38 14.03 -5.36 9.27
C ILE A 38 15.02 -6.19 8.47
N THR A 39 15.65 -7.19 9.10
CA THR A 39 16.63 -8.08 8.43
C THR A 39 16.00 -8.83 7.26
N LYS A 40 14.79 -9.33 7.45
CA LYS A 40 14.12 -10.19 6.47
C LYS A 40 13.47 -9.45 5.31
N ARG A 41 13.08 -8.17 5.48
CA ARG A 41 12.25 -7.45 4.51
C ARG A 41 12.85 -6.17 3.97
N SER A 42 13.89 -5.60 4.60
CA SER A 42 14.48 -4.32 4.20
C SER A 42 14.82 -4.29 2.70
N ARG A 43 15.56 -5.27 2.22
CA ARG A 43 15.98 -5.35 0.81
C ARG A 43 14.81 -5.40 -0.17
N TYR A 44 13.69 -6.02 0.21
CA TYR A 44 12.52 -6.13 -0.66
C TYR A 44 11.74 -4.83 -0.74
N VAL A 45 11.64 -4.11 0.39
CA VAL A 45 11.06 -2.77 0.40
C VAL A 45 11.92 -1.82 -0.44
N ASP A 46 13.24 -1.85 -0.27
CA ASP A 46 14.17 -1.05 -1.08
C ASP A 46 14.03 -1.37 -2.57
N ASN A 47 14.00 -2.65 -2.95
CA ASN A 47 13.82 -3.07 -4.34
C ASN A 47 12.50 -2.58 -4.95
N MET A 48 11.41 -2.65 -4.19
CA MET A 48 10.11 -2.14 -4.67
C MET A 48 10.16 -0.63 -4.89
N LEU A 49 10.72 0.13 -3.96
CA LEU A 49 10.86 1.58 -4.10
C LEU A 49 11.77 1.96 -5.27
N ASN A 50 12.87 1.23 -5.46
CA ASN A 50 13.76 1.42 -6.60
C ASN A 50 13.06 1.13 -7.94
N GLN A 51 12.18 0.13 -8.00
CA GLN A 51 11.40 -0.19 -9.19
C GLN A 51 10.34 0.85 -9.52
N ILE A 52 9.75 1.51 -8.52
CA ILE A 52 8.86 2.67 -8.70
C ILE A 52 9.67 3.89 -9.19
N GLY A 53 10.88 4.05 -8.69
CA GLY A 53 11.80 5.11 -9.13
C GLY A 53 11.33 6.50 -8.74
N ASN A 54 11.20 7.38 -9.75
CA ASN A 54 10.80 8.78 -9.56
C ASN A 54 9.30 9.03 -9.73
N ILE A 55 8.51 7.98 -9.98
CA ILE A 55 7.06 8.14 -10.11
C ILE A 55 6.49 8.55 -8.75
N PRO A 56 5.59 9.54 -8.70
CA PRO A 56 4.84 9.88 -7.50
C PRO A 56 4.17 8.64 -6.90
N TYR A 57 4.32 8.43 -5.59
CA TYR A 57 3.73 7.27 -4.95
C TYR A 57 3.29 7.57 -3.51
N VAL A 58 2.40 6.74 -3.01
CA VAL A 58 2.10 6.61 -1.59
C VAL A 58 2.06 5.13 -1.21
N TRP A 59 2.81 4.77 -0.18
CA TRP A 59 2.65 3.48 0.46
C TRP A 59 1.64 3.60 1.60
N ILE A 60 0.56 2.86 1.49
CA ILE A 60 -0.49 2.77 2.50
C ILE A 60 -0.11 1.64 3.44
N GLY A 61 0.23 1.98 4.67
CA GLY A 61 0.55 1.02 5.72
C GLY A 61 -0.64 0.09 6.00
N PRO A 62 -0.39 -1.16 6.41
CA PRO A 62 -1.46 -2.13 6.62
C PRO A 62 -2.43 -1.70 7.73
N PRO A 63 -3.72 -2.05 7.60
CA PRO A 63 -4.69 -1.91 8.68
C PRO A 63 -4.46 -3.05 9.68
N ASN A 64 -3.66 -2.80 10.70
CA ASN A 64 -3.15 -3.81 11.63
C ASN A 64 -4.28 -4.69 12.22
N TRP A 65 -4.26 -5.98 11.91
CA TRP A 65 -5.16 -7.00 12.48
C TRP A 65 -4.48 -7.85 13.55
N LYS A 66 -3.18 -7.72 13.66
CA LYS A 66 -2.32 -8.25 14.72
C LYS A 66 -1.33 -7.19 15.16
N LYS A 67 -0.68 -7.42 16.29
CA LYS A 67 0.44 -6.58 16.74
C LYS A 67 1.52 -6.56 15.67
N ASP A 68 1.88 -5.37 15.24
CA ASP A 68 2.95 -5.16 14.26
C ASP A 68 4.31 -5.46 14.88
N THR A 69 5.08 -6.32 14.26
CA THR A 69 6.48 -6.61 14.61
C THR A 69 7.48 -5.61 14.03
N GLY A 70 6.99 -4.60 13.31
CA GLY A 70 7.79 -3.47 12.82
C GLY A 70 7.73 -3.22 11.32
N ILE A 71 6.77 -3.83 10.58
CA ILE A 71 6.66 -3.58 9.13
C ILE A 71 6.31 -2.12 8.82
N ASN A 72 5.41 -1.49 9.59
CA ASN A 72 5.09 -0.08 9.41
C ASN A 72 6.32 0.81 9.62
N ARG A 73 7.09 0.55 10.70
CA ARG A 73 8.33 1.29 10.98
C ARG A 73 9.37 1.09 9.88
N LEU A 74 9.52 -0.13 9.36
CA LEU A 74 10.42 -0.41 8.26
C LEU A 74 10.04 0.37 7.00
N ILE A 75 8.77 0.31 6.58
CA ILE A 75 8.31 1.04 5.40
C ILE A 75 8.49 2.55 5.59
N ALA A 76 8.09 3.07 6.75
CA ALA A 76 8.24 4.49 7.07
C ALA A 76 9.70 4.96 7.01
N SER A 77 10.65 4.12 7.43
CA SER A 77 12.09 4.45 7.40
C SER A 77 12.69 4.46 5.99
N LYS A 78 12.05 3.82 5.02
CA LYS A 78 12.50 3.68 3.63
C LYS A 78 11.76 4.57 2.65
N ALA A 79 10.49 4.85 2.92
CA ALA A 79 9.69 5.73 2.08
C ALA A 79 10.22 7.17 2.14
N LYS A 80 10.12 7.89 1.02
CA LYS A 80 10.41 9.32 0.99
C LYS A 80 9.47 10.07 1.94
N PRO A 81 9.90 11.18 2.56
CA PRO A 81 9.02 12.01 3.38
C PRO A 81 7.72 12.34 2.66
N GLY A 82 6.58 12.21 3.33
CA GLY A 82 5.26 12.45 2.74
C GLY A 82 4.77 11.37 1.75
N CYS A 83 5.47 10.22 1.66
CA CYS A 83 5.07 9.10 0.79
C CYS A 83 4.58 7.85 1.56
N PHE A 84 4.35 7.96 2.86
CA PHE A 84 3.85 6.84 3.67
C PHE A 84 2.64 7.28 4.51
N PHE A 85 1.51 6.59 4.33
CA PHE A 85 0.32 6.74 5.17
C PHE A 85 0.30 5.65 6.24
N LEU A 86 0.34 6.04 7.50
CA LEU A 86 0.26 5.11 8.63
C LEU A 86 -1.21 4.83 8.97
N SER A 87 -1.63 3.58 8.81
CA SER A 87 -2.97 3.11 9.18
C SER A 87 -3.06 2.61 10.62
N ASP A 88 -1.94 2.58 11.34
CA ASP A 88 -1.92 2.14 12.74
C ASP A 88 -2.71 3.10 13.63
N GLY A 89 -3.40 2.56 14.63
CA GLY A 89 -4.30 3.32 15.50
C GLY A 89 -5.70 3.57 14.93
N MET A 90 -5.96 3.30 13.66
CA MET A 90 -7.31 3.33 13.11
C MET A 90 -8.09 2.09 13.55
N LYS A 91 -9.36 2.29 13.91
CA LYS A 91 -10.28 1.19 14.28
C LYS A 91 -11.00 0.66 13.05
N PHE A 92 -11.00 -0.65 12.91
CA PHE A 92 -11.65 -1.35 11.80
C PHE A 92 -12.60 -2.43 12.31
N ASP A 93 -13.84 -2.40 11.85
CA ASP A 93 -14.68 -3.59 11.94
C ASP A 93 -14.09 -4.65 11.00
N ARG A 94 -13.99 -5.88 11.49
CA ARG A 94 -13.38 -6.98 10.76
C ARG A 94 -14.42 -7.91 10.15
N SER A 95 -14.08 -8.46 9.00
CA SER A 95 -14.83 -9.55 8.37
C SER A 95 -14.77 -10.80 9.24
N LYS A 96 -15.51 -11.84 8.86
CA LYS A 96 -15.60 -13.12 9.62
C LYS A 96 -14.23 -13.78 9.87
N ASP A 97 -13.24 -13.50 9.02
CA ASP A 97 -11.86 -14.01 9.16
C ASP A 97 -11.04 -13.30 10.25
N GLY A 98 -11.56 -12.23 10.84
CA GLY A 98 -10.88 -11.43 11.86
C GLY A 98 -9.69 -10.61 11.38
N ALA A 99 -9.32 -10.72 10.11
CA ALA A 99 -8.14 -10.07 9.53
C ALA A 99 -8.50 -8.92 8.58
N HIS A 100 -9.37 -9.15 7.63
CA HIS A 100 -9.73 -8.14 6.64
C HIS A 100 -10.75 -7.14 7.21
N PRO A 101 -10.59 -5.82 6.97
CA PRO A 101 -11.63 -4.85 7.28
C PRO A 101 -12.93 -5.19 6.53
N THR A 102 -14.08 -4.87 7.13
CA THR A 102 -15.36 -4.92 6.41
C THR A 102 -15.36 -3.94 5.24
N ARG A 103 -16.28 -4.13 4.29
CA ARG A 103 -16.41 -3.19 3.15
C ARG A 103 -16.63 -1.75 3.62
N LYS A 104 -17.44 -1.56 4.67
CA LYS A 104 -17.68 -0.23 5.27
C LYS A 104 -16.40 0.37 5.87
N SER A 105 -15.68 -0.41 6.67
CA SER A 105 -14.41 0.05 7.26
C SER A 105 -13.33 0.30 6.20
N SER A 106 -13.29 -0.50 5.12
CA SER A 106 -12.39 -0.26 4.00
C SER A 106 -12.68 1.05 3.27
N ALA A 107 -13.96 1.40 3.09
CA ALA A 107 -14.34 2.67 2.49
C ALA A 107 -13.89 3.85 3.35
N LEU A 108 -14.17 3.83 4.66
CA LEU A 108 -13.73 4.87 5.59
C LEU A 108 -12.19 4.99 5.67
N TRP A 109 -11.50 3.87 5.57
CA TRP A 109 -10.05 3.85 5.49
C TRP A 109 -9.55 4.57 4.24
N MET A 110 -10.10 4.24 3.07
CA MET A 110 -9.72 4.89 1.81
C MET A 110 -10.10 6.37 1.77
N ASP A 111 -11.20 6.78 2.39
CA ASP A 111 -11.53 8.20 2.56
C ASP A 111 -10.48 8.94 3.40
N SER A 112 -9.96 8.29 4.44
CA SER A 112 -8.88 8.84 5.26
C SER A 112 -7.57 8.95 4.48
N VAL A 113 -7.23 7.93 3.68
CA VAL A 113 -6.08 7.96 2.76
C VAL A 113 -6.24 9.10 1.76
N ALA A 114 -7.40 9.23 1.14
CA ALA A 114 -7.66 10.27 0.13
C ALA A 114 -7.50 11.69 0.70
N ARG A 115 -8.02 11.95 1.91
CA ARG A 115 -7.81 13.23 2.61
C ARG A 115 -6.34 13.48 2.92
N TRP A 116 -5.66 12.46 3.45
CA TRP A 116 -4.24 12.57 3.78
C TRP A 116 -3.40 12.86 2.52
N VAL A 117 -3.71 12.22 1.40
CA VAL A 117 -3.01 12.45 0.13
C VAL A 117 -3.12 13.91 -0.30
N VAL A 118 -4.30 14.52 -0.17
CA VAL A 118 -4.50 15.94 -0.52
C VAL A 118 -3.75 16.89 0.41
N LEU A 119 -3.74 16.58 1.71
CA LEU A 119 -3.32 17.53 2.75
C LEU A 119 -1.87 17.37 3.19
N HIS A 120 -1.30 16.17 3.08
CA HIS A 120 -0.06 15.82 3.74
C HIS A 120 0.94 15.05 2.87
N SER A 121 0.52 14.53 1.70
CA SER A 121 1.47 13.79 0.87
C SER A 121 2.46 14.72 0.17
N ALA A 122 3.64 14.16 -0.15
CA ALA A 122 4.64 14.86 -0.97
C ALA A 122 4.15 15.13 -2.40
N HIS A 123 3.15 14.37 -2.84
CA HIS A 123 2.57 14.44 -4.19
C HIS A 123 1.04 14.54 -4.09
N PRO A 124 0.49 15.70 -3.71
CA PRO A 124 -0.95 15.83 -3.49
C PRO A 124 -1.73 15.69 -4.80
N ILE A 125 -2.73 14.81 -4.79
CA ILE A 125 -3.70 14.67 -5.86
C ILE A 125 -5.12 14.67 -5.27
N ARG A 126 -6.07 15.28 -5.97
CA ARG A 126 -7.47 15.24 -5.57
C ARG A 126 -8.15 14.04 -6.20
N LEU A 127 -8.51 13.06 -5.39
CA LEU A 127 -9.33 11.93 -5.82
C LEU A 127 -10.80 12.35 -5.88
N LYS A 128 -11.50 11.98 -6.95
CA LYS A 128 -12.93 12.25 -7.10
C LYS A 128 -13.73 11.41 -6.11
N THR A 129 -14.79 11.98 -5.57
CA THR A 129 -15.79 11.23 -4.79
C THR A 129 -16.39 10.12 -5.66
N PRO A 130 -16.50 8.88 -5.18
CA PRO A 130 -17.14 7.82 -5.92
C PRO A 130 -18.57 8.19 -6.30
N MET A 131 -18.94 7.96 -7.55
CA MET A 131 -20.32 8.15 -8.00
C MET A 131 -21.23 7.10 -7.34
N PRO A 132 -22.42 7.46 -6.86
CA PRO A 132 -23.39 6.48 -6.38
C PRO A 132 -23.73 5.47 -7.49
N GLY A 133 -23.61 4.16 -7.18
CA GLY A 133 -24.06 3.08 -8.05
C GLY A 133 -23.07 2.45 -8.98
N ASN A 134 -21.85 2.95 -9.13
CA ASN A 134 -20.75 2.15 -9.65
C ASN A 134 -19.63 2.85 -10.34
N ALA A 135 -18.53 2.90 -9.71
CA ALA A 135 -17.30 2.80 -10.48
C ALA A 135 -16.92 1.32 -10.69
N LYS A 136 -17.53 0.65 -11.63
CA LYS A 136 -16.85 -0.50 -12.23
C LYS A 136 -15.64 0.08 -12.94
N ALA A 137 -14.43 -0.30 -12.49
CA ALA A 137 -13.24 0.05 -13.24
C ALA A 137 -13.42 -0.42 -14.68
N ASN A 138 -13.26 0.45 -15.66
CA ASN A 138 -13.37 0.11 -17.07
C ASN A 138 -12.35 -0.94 -17.50
N ARG A 139 -11.28 -1.05 -16.74
CA ARG A 139 -10.21 -2.02 -16.95
C ARG A 139 -9.61 -2.43 -15.60
N VAL A 140 -9.62 -3.72 -15.32
CA VAL A 140 -8.94 -4.33 -14.18
C VAL A 140 -7.96 -5.37 -14.72
N GLU A 141 -6.71 -5.31 -14.29
CA GLU A 141 -5.74 -6.34 -14.55
C GLU A 141 -5.23 -6.91 -13.23
N VAL A 142 -5.23 -8.23 -13.11
CA VAL A 142 -4.65 -8.92 -11.96
C VAL A 142 -3.16 -9.05 -12.18
N LEU A 143 -2.39 -8.27 -11.45
CA LEU A 143 -0.93 -8.28 -11.54
C LEU A 143 -0.38 -9.55 -10.87
N GLN A 144 0.50 -10.26 -11.58
CA GLN A 144 1.14 -11.48 -11.10
C GLN A 144 2.59 -11.19 -10.70
N PRO A 145 2.94 -11.30 -9.40
CA PRO A 145 4.30 -11.02 -8.93
C PRO A 145 5.29 -12.14 -9.23
N LYS A 146 4.77 -13.33 -9.58
CA LYS A 146 5.57 -14.51 -9.95
C LYS A 146 5.03 -15.11 -11.23
N ARG A 147 5.91 -15.54 -12.07
CA ARG A 147 5.81 -16.69 -12.97
C ARG A 147 6.97 -17.60 -12.66
#